data_e4a1f32291a45d62fddec1e13fed29b4
#
_entry.id   e4a1f32291a45d62fddec1e13fed29b4
#
_cell.length_a   1.000
_cell.length_b   1.000
_cell.length_c   1.000
_cell.angle_alpha   90.00
_cell.angle_beta   90.00
_cell.angle_gamma   90.00
#
_symmetry.space_group_name_H-M   'P 1'
#
loop_
_entity.id
_entity.type
_entity.pdbx_description
1 polymer ?
#
loop_
_entity_poly.entity_id
_entity_poly.type
_entity_poly.pdbx_seq_one_letter_code
_entity_poly.pdbx_strand_id
1 'polypeptide(L)'
;WTTRLEGFIGLQTAIQGGRAILRYGLKEEGINFSEKLLNDYYQLYLNNYDTVLDKRSVNYDGVVATLEKLQSMGVKLGICTNKPEKHARELLKRLGLIGFFRDSFIGSDTVGIAKPDPKPLLEAIYRLDKKPDDVFFVGDTNTDAEAAKNANVDFIFCEYGHGSNYKLAMGESAAFKIQSFADL
;
A
#
# COMPACT_ATOMS: atom_id res chain seq x y z
N TRP A 1 -0.68 4.94 22.82
CA TRP A 1 -1.09 4.02 21.73
C TRP A 1 0.07 3.57 20.85
N THR A 2 1.09 4.40 20.64
CA THR A 2 2.25 4.05 19.78
C THR A 2 3.17 2.99 20.41
N THR A 3 3.23 2.89 21.71
CA THR A 3 4.13 1.96 22.41
C THR A 3 3.67 0.49 22.42
N ARG A 4 2.39 0.22 22.15
CA ARG A 4 1.84 -1.16 22.13
C ARG A 4 1.75 -1.80 20.74
N LEU A 5 2.03 -1.05 19.70
CA LEU A 5 2.18 -1.58 18.34
C LEU A 5 3.63 -2.01 18.04
N GLU A 6 4.51 -1.92 19.03
CA GLU A 6 5.87 -2.43 18.95
C GLU A 6 5.84 -3.94 19.06
N GLY A 7 6.18 -4.60 17.99
CA GLY A 7 6.29 -6.05 17.91
C GLY A 7 5.73 -6.62 16.61
N PHE A 8 6.00 -7.88 16.41
CA PHE A 8 5.66 -8.60 15.19
C PHE A 8 4.16 -8.54 14.83
N ILE A 9 3.28 -8.73 15.83
CA ILE A 9 1.81 -8.70 15.62
C ILE A 9 1.32 -7.28 15.31
N GLY A 10 1.88 -6.25 15.96
CA GLY A 10 1.52 -4.86 15.69
C GLY A 10 1.88 -4.43 14.26
N LEU A 11 3.04 -4.84 13.75
CA LEU A 11 3.46 -4.56 12.39
C LEU A 11 2.58 -5.27 11.36
N GLN A 12 2.28 -6.56 11.56
CA GLN A 12 1.34 -7.31 10.69
C GLN A 12 -0.02 -6.64 10.59
N THR A 13 -0.52 -6.09 11.70
CA THR A 13 -1.80 -5.40 11.73
C THR A 13 -1.72 -4.05 11.00
N ALA A 14 -0.61 -3.33 11.14
CA ALA A 14 -0.40 -2.02 10.52
C ALA A 14 -0.45 -2.08 8.98
N ILE A 15 0.10 -3.11 8.36
CA ILE A 15 0.08 -3.30 6.91
C ILE A 15 -1.31 -3.59 6.33
N GLN A 16 -2.27 -4.01 7.16
CA GLN A 16 -3.66 -4.23 6.78
C GLN A 16 -4.49 -2.93 6.77
N GLY A 17 -3.89 -1.80 7.18
CA GLY A 17 -4.50 -0.47 7.16
C GLY A 17 -5.11 -0.02 8.50
N GLY A 18 -5.50 1.26 8.57
CA GLY A 18 -5.89 1.93 9.80
C GLY A 18 -7.08 1.29 10.55
N ARG A 19 -8.05 0.70 9.85
CA ARG A 19 -9.17 -0.01 10.50
C ARG A 19 -8.70 -1.26 11.26
N ALA A 20 -7.76 -2.00 10.69
CA ALA A 20 -7.17 -3.17 11.34
C ALA A 20 -6.39 -2.78 12.59
N ILE A 21 -5.63 -1.67 12.53
CA ILE A 21 -4.91 -1.11 13.68
C ILE A 21 -5.88 -0.77 14.81
N LEU A 22 -6.98 -0.08 14.51
CA LEU A 22 -7.98 0.30 15.52
C LEU A 22 -8.68 -0.92 16.11
N ARG A 23 -9.07 -1.88 15.26
CA ARG A 23 -9.72 -3.12 15.71
C ARG A 23 -8.79 -3.92 16.64
N TYR A 24 -7.53 -4.02 16.29
CA TYR A 24 -6.52 -4.68 17.12
C TYR A 24 -6.36 -3.95 18.46
N GLY A 25 -6.15 -2.62 18.43
CA GLY A 25 -5.97 -1.84 19.65
C GLY A 25 -7.18 -1.90 20.60
N LEU A 26 -8.40 -1.84 20.08
CA LEU A 26 -9.61 -1.97 20.90
C LEU A 26 -9.71 -3.36 21.56
N LYS A 27 -9.34 -4.43 20.84
CA LYS A 27 -9.32 -5.79 21.39
C LYS A 27 -8.26 -5.96 22.50
N GLU A 28 -7.05 -5.43 22.29
CA GLU A 28 -5.98 -5.48 23.28
C GLU A 28 -6.34 -4.75 24.59
N GLU A 29 -7.11 -3.67 24.49
CA GLU A 29 -7.62 -2.93 25.65
C GLU A 29 -8.87 -3.58 26.28
N GLY A 30 -9.34 -4.73 25.76
CA GLY A 30 -10.52 -5.42 26.25
C GLY A 30 -11.83 -4.65 26.01
N ILE A 31 -11.83 -3.69 25.09
CA ILE A 31 -12.99 -2.87 24.78
C ILE A 31 -13.90 -3.62 23.81
N ASN A 32 -15.12 -3.92 24.24
CA ASN A 32 -16.18 -4.37 23.34
C ASN A 32 -16.63 -3.24 22.45
N PHE A 33 -16.65 -3.46 21.15
CA PHE A 33 -17.01 -2.41 20.18
C PHE A 33 -17.98 -2.94 19.11
N SER A 34 -18.88 -2.05 18.68
CA SER A 34 -19.70 -2.23 17.49
C SER A 34 -18.95 -1.72 16.25
N GLU A 35 -19.39 -2.16 15.06
CA GLU A 35 -18.84 -1.61 13.80
C GLU A 35 -19.09 -0.09 13.70
N LYS A 36 -20.19 0.44 14.28
CA LYS A 36 -20.44 1.87 14.36
C LYS A 36 -19.33 2.58 15.14
N LEU A 37 -19.01 2.10 16.35
CA LEU A 37 -17.96 2.67 17.18
C LEU A 37 -16.60 2.62 16.49
N LEU A 38 -16.28 1.48 15.84
CA LEU A 38 -15.06 1.36 15.05
C LEU A 38 -15.00 2.38 13.91
N ASN A 39 -16.13 2.63 13.23
CA ASN A 39 -16.22 3.65 12.19
C ASN A 39 -16.00 5.06 12.75
N ASP A 40 -16.59 5.40 13.88
CA ASP A 40 -16.44 6.71 14.52
C ASP A 40 -14.97 6.96 14.90
N TYR A 41 -14.31 5.98 15.52
CA TYR A 41 -12.87 6.05 15.80
C TYR A 41 -12.00 6.11 14.54
N TYR A 42 -12.41 5.42 13.48
CA TYR A 42 -11.69 5.45 12.22
C TYR A 42 -11.75 6.84 11.57
N GLN A 43 -12.88 7.53 11.63
CA GLN A 43 -12.96 8.92 11.15
C GLN A 43 -12.07 9.87 11.97
N LEU A 44 -12.03 9.72 13.29
CA LEU A 44 -11.12 10.48 14.15
C LEU A 44 -9.65 10.18 13.81
N TYR A 45 -9.31 8.91 13.58
CA TYR A 45 -7.98 8.51 13.14
C TYR A 45 -7.59 9.18 11.82
N LEU A 46 -8.46 9.16 10.82
CA LEU A 46 -8.21 9.78 9.52
C LEU A 46 -8.03 11.30 9.62
N ASN A 47 -8.87 11.98 10.40
CA ASN A 47 -8.76 13.43 10.63
C ASN A 47 -7.41 13.81 11.28
N ASN A 48 -6.98 13.03 12.28
CA ASN A 48 -5.67 13.24 12.91
C ASN A 48 -4.51 12.88 11.98
N TYR A 49 -4.68 11.84 11.16
CA TYR A 49 -3.67 11.42 10.21
C TYR A 49 -3.35 12.51 9.19
N ASP A 50 -4.36 13.23 8.70
CA ASP A 50 -4.19 14.34 7.76
C ASP A 50 -3.29 15.47 8.31
N THR A 51 -3.25 15.65 9.62
CA THR A 51 -2.43 16.71 10.26
C THR A 51 -0.94 16.38 10.33
N VAL A 52 -0.56 15.12 10.17
CA VAL A 52 0.82 14.62 10.30
C VAL A 52 1.37 13.94 9.04
N LEU A 53 0.56 13.86 8.01
CA LEU A 53 0.78 13.04 6.82
C LEU A 53 2.10 13.35 6.10
N ASP A 54 2.48 14.62 6.03
CA ASP A 54 3.67 15.11 5.33
C ASP A 54 4.89 15.29 6.24
N LYS A 55 4.68 15.40 7.56
CA LYS A 55 5.76 15.74 8.51
C LYS A 55 6.79 14.62 8.69
N ARG A 56 6.40 13.38 8.39
CA ARG A 56 7.23 12.19 8.62
C ARG A 56 7.37 11.29 7.39
N SER A 57 6.76 11.66 6.27
CA SER A 57 6.84 10.90 5.02
C SER A 57 7.85 11.56 4.07
N VAL A 58 8.77 10.75 3.60
CA VAL A 58 9.80 11.18 2.63
C VAL A 58 9.85 10.15 1.50
N ASN A 59 10.31 10.57 0.33
CA ASN A 59 10.59 9.64 -0.76
C ASN A 59 11.81 8.78 -0.41
N TYR A 60 11.79 7.52 -0.80
CA TYR A 60 13.01 6.73 -0.83
C TYR A 60 13.96 7.29 -1.88
N ASP A 61 15.25 7.04 -1.70
CA ASP A 61 16.28 7.50 -2.64
C ASP A 61 16.02 6.93 -4.05
N GLY A 62 16.21 7.75 -5.06
CA GLY A 62 16.05 7.37 -6.46
C GLY A 62 14.61 7.35 -6.98
N VAL A 63 13.57 7.47 -6.14
CA VAL A 63 12.16 7.33 -6.56
C VAL A 63 11.80 8.26 -7.71
N VAL A 64 12.10 9.56 -7.59
CA VAL A 64 11.72 10.54 -8.63
C VAL A 64 12.41 10.23 -9.95
N ALA A 65 13.73 10.04 -9.91
CA ALA A 65 14.53 9.76 -11.11
C ALA A 65 14.09 8.47 -11.82
N THR A 66 13.77 7.42 -11.05
CA THR A 66 13.29 6.15 -11.61
C THR A 66 11.90 6.32 -12.23
N LEU A 67 10.97 7.03 -11.58
CA LEU A 67 9.64 7.28 -12.15
C LEU A 67 9.72 8.10 -13.44
N GLU A 68 10.58 9.12 -13.50
CA GLU A 68 10.87 9.91 -14.71
C GLU A 68 11.42 9.04 -15.83
N LYS A 69 12.37 8.15 -15.52
CA LYS A 69 12.94 7.21 -16.49
C LYS A 69 11.88 6.25 -17.03
N LEU A 70 11.09 5.61 -16.16
CA LEU A 70 10.01 4.73 -16.58
C LEU A 70 8.99 5.44 -17.48
N GLN A 71 8.60 6.66 -17.09
CA GLN A 71 7.70 7.48 -17.90
C GLN A 71 8.29 7.85 -19.26
N SER A 72 9.59 8.19 -19.33
CA SER A 72 10.29 8.47 -20.59
C SER A 72 10.37 7.26 -21.53
N MET A 73 10.33 6.04 -20.97
CA MET A 73 10.27 4.77 -21.70
C MET A 73 8.84 4.39 -22.12
N GLY A 74 7.85 5.22 -21.81
CA GLY A 74 6.43 4.95 -22.13
C GLY A 74 5.76 3.93 -21.20
N VAL A 75 6.36 3.61 -20.06
CA VAL A 75 5.77 2.72 -19.05
C VAL A 75 4.60 3.42 -18.40
N LYS A 76 3.42 2.78 -18.40
CA LYS A 76 2.24 3.29 -17.68
C LYS A 76 2.36 2.94 -16.19
N LEU A 77 2.06 3.91 -15.33
CA LEU A 77 2.23 3.80 -13.89
C LEU A 77 0.88 3.92 -13.18
N GLY A 78 0.62 3.04 -12.21
CA GLY A 78 -0.59 3.04 -11.41
C GLY A 78 -0.32 2.82 -9.93
N ILE A 79 -1.30 3.16 -9.10
CA ILE A 79 -1.29 2.93 -7.64
C ILE A 79 -2.41 1.96 -7.26
N CYS A 80 -2.06 0.97 -6.44
CA CYS A 80 -2.99 0.09 -5.75
C CYS A 80 -2.59 -0.02 -4.27
N THR A 81 -3.34 0.64 -3.37
CA THR A 81 -2.97 0.79 -1.96
C THR A 81 -4.12 0.49 -1.00
N ASN A 82 -3.80 -0.05 0.19
CA ASN A 82 -4.75 -0.20 1.30
C ASN A 82 -5.00 1.11 2.08
N LYS A 83 -4.36 2.21 1.68
CA LYS A 83 -4.71 3.55 2.16
C LYS A 83 -5.97 4.05 1.44
N PRO A 84 -6.92 4.77 2.11
CA PRO A 84 -8.04 5.40 1.42
C PRO A 84 -7.55 6.34 0.31
N GLU A 85 -8.25 6.35 -0.83
CA GLU A 85 -7.80 7.02 -2.05
C GLU A 85 -7.49 8.49 -1.83
N LYS A 86 -8.40 9.22 -1.16
CA LYS A 86 -8.21 10.65 -0.85
C LYS A 86 -6.89 10.91 -0.13
N HIS A 87 -6.59 10.13 0.92
CA HIS A 87 -5.39 10.30 1.74
C HIS A 87 -4.12 9.89 1.01
N ALA A 88 -4.21 8.86 0.15
CA ALA A 88 -3.09 8.43 -0.68
C ALA A 88 -2.75 9.49 -1.74
N ARG A 89 -3.76 10.06 -2.41
CA ARG A 89 -3.57 11.14 -3.39
C ARG A 89 -2.97 12.38 -2.74
N GLU A 90 -3.46 12.78 -1.56
CA GLU A 90 -2.94 13.94 -0.86
C GLU A 90 -1.47 13.73 -0.44
N LEU A 91 -1.11 12.54 0.06
CA LEU A 91 0.27 12.21 0.37
C LEU A 91 1.17 12.32 -0.87
N LEU A 92 0.81 11.69 -1.97
CA LEU A 92 1.61 11.71 -3.20
C LEU A 92 1.69 13.11 -3.81
N LYS A 93 0.65 13.95 -3.65
CA LYS A 93 0.69 15.35 -4.05
C LYS A 93 1.74 16.13 -3.27
N ARG A 94 1.77 15.98 -1.94
CA ARG A 94 2.75 16.64 -1.06
C ARG A 94 4.18 16.16 -1.32
N LEU A 95 4.35 14.88 -1.68
CA LEU A 95 5.64 14.31 -2.05
C LEU A 95 6.07 14.62 -3.51
N GLY A 96 5.24 15.34 -4.28
CA GLY A 96 5.53 15.68 -5.68
C GLY A 96 5.37 14.52 -6.67
N LEU A 97 4.74 13.42 -6.24
CA LEU A 97 4.68 12.17 -7.03
C LEU A 97 3.35 11.96 -7.78
N ILE A 98 2.29 12.70 -7.44
CA ILE A 98 0.94 12.45 -7.97
C ILE A 98 0.87 12.53 -9.50
N GLY A 99 1.73 13.34 -10.12
CA GLY A 99 1.77 13.54 -11.58
C GLY A 99 2.14 12.29 -12.37
N PHE A 100 2.83 11.32 -11.76
CA PHE A 100 3.21 10.07 -12.40
C PHE A 100 2.07 9.06 -12.51
N PHE A 101 1.01 9.18 -11.68
CA PHE A 101 -0.05 8.18 -11.52
C PHE A 101 -1.43 8.73 -11.94
N ARG A 102 -1.52 9.38 -13.12
CA ARG A 102 -2.74 10.05 -13.58
C ARG A 102 -3.83 9.07 -13.98
N ASP A 103 -3.45 7.98 -14.63
CA ASP A 103 -4.37 7.10 -15.34
C ASP A 103 -4.96 6.01 -14.46
N SER A 104 -4.25 5.61 -13.40
CA SER A 104 -4.70 4.55 -12.51
C SER A 104 -4.34 4.82 -11.05
N PHE A 105 -5.38 4.96 -10.22
CA PHE A 105 -5.22 5.16 -8.79
C PHE A 105 -6.34 4.47 -8.02
N ILE A 106 -5.98 3.44 -7.25
CA ILE A 106 -6.92 2.61 -6.49
C ILE A 106 -6.51 2.65 -5.01
N GLY A 107 -7.39 3.21 -4.18
CA GLY A 107 -7.31 3.15 -2.74
C GLY A 107 -8.17 2.01 -2.17
N SER A 108 -8.12 1.81 -0.86
CA SER A 108 -8.88 0.75 -0.17
C SER A 108 -10.40 0.90 -0.27
N ASP A 109 -10.87 2.11 -0.53
CA ASP A 109 -12.28 2.50 -0.63
C ASP A 109 -12.78 2.66 -2.07
N THR A 110 -11.89 2.59 -3.08
CA THR A 110 -12.24 2.81 -4.49
C THR A 110 -13.17 1.72 -5.04
N VAL A 111 -12.92 0.46 -4.70
CA VAL A 111 -13.69 -0.70 -5.21
C VAL A 111 -14.44 -1.46 -4.11
N GLY A 112 -14.47 -0.91 -2.89
CA GLY A 112 -15.19 -1.45 -1.75
C GLY A 112 -14.53 -2.67 -1.08
N ILE A 113 -13.37 -3.11 -1.54
CA ILE A 113 -12.57 -4.19 -0.97
C ILE A 113 -11.09 -3.84 -1.08
N ALA A 114 -10.27 -4.32 -0.13
CA ALA A 114 -8.85 -4.03 -0.05
C ALA A 114 -8.00 -5.26 -0.38
N LYS A 115 -6.70 -5.06 -0.67
CA LYS A 115 -5.73 -6.16 -0.76
C LYS A 115 -5.72 -6.94 0.57
N PRO A 116 -5.64 -8.26 0.58
CA PRO A 116 -5.13 -9.14 -0.49
C PRO A 116 -6.16 -9.62 -1.54
N ASP A 117 -7.40 -9.09 -1.54
CA ASP A 117 -8.32 -9.38 -2.64
C ASP A 117 -7.73 -8.88 -3.96
N PRO A 118 -7.82 -9.64 -5.07
CA PRO A 118 -7.24 -9.25 -6.36
C PRO A 118 -7.98 -8.10 -7.04
N LYS A 119 -9.24 -7.85 -6.70
CA LYS A 119 -10.10 -6.87 -7.37
C LYS A 119 -9.50 -5.47 -7.45
N PRO A 120 -8.89 -4.88 -6.38
CA PRO A 120 -8.25 -3.58 -6.48
C PRO A 120 -7.12 -3.54 -7.51
N LEU A 121 -6.30 -4.61 -7.56
CA LEU A 121 -5.18 -4.69 -8.49
C LEU A 121 -5.68 -4.86 -9.93
N LEU A 122 -6.65 -5.73 -10.15
CA LEU A 122 -7.27 -5.93 -11.48
C LEU A 122 -7.94 -4.64 -12.00
N GLU A 123 -8.61 -3.88 -11.14
CA GLU A 123 -9.16 -2.57 -11.49
C GLU A 123 -8.06 -1.56 -11.86
N ALA A 124 -6.93 -1.56 -11.12
CA ALA A 124 -5.80 -0.71 -11.46
C ALA A 124 -5.24 -1.04 -12.85
N ILE A 125 -5.09 -2.33 -13.17
CA ILE A 125 -4.63 -2.83 -14.47
C ILE A 125 -5.59 -2.44 -15.58
N TYR A 126 -6.89 -2.63 -15.36
CA TYR A 126 -7.93 -2.24 -16.31
C TYR A 126 -7.88 -0.76 -16.66
N ARG A 127 -7.72 0.12 -15.66
CA ARG A 127 -7.59 1.58 -15.89
C ARG A 127 -6.33 1.96 -16.66
N LEU A 128 -5.27 1.16 -16.59
CA LEU A 128 -4.07 1.35 -17.41
C LEU A 128 -4.25 0.84 -18.86
N ASP A 129 -5.40 0.24 -19.18
CA ASP A 129 -5.63 -0.43 -20.47
C ASP A 129 -4.56 -1.49 -20.74
N LYS A 130 -4.36 -2.37 -19.73
CA LYS A 130 -3.39 -3.46 -19.74
C LYS A 130 -4.03 -4.78 -19.31
N LYS A 131 -3.29 -5.90 -19.50
CA LYS A 131 -3.65 -7.22 -19.00
C LYS A 131 -2.71 -7.61 -17.85
N PRO A 132 -3.09 -8.57 -16.99
CA PRO A 132 -2.23 -9.06 -15.91
C PRO A 132 -0.81 -9.44 -16.36
N ASP A 133 -0.66 -10.13 -17.50
CA ASP A 133 0.61 -10.58 -18.04
C ASP A 133 1.50 -9.43 -18.56
N ASP A 134 0.95 -8.21 -18.72
CA ASP A 134 1.67 -7.05 -19.25
C ASP A 134 2.19 -6.12 -18.13
N VAL A 135 2.01 -6.49 -16.86
CA VAL A 135 2.32 -5.62 -15.73
C VAL A 135 3.09 -6.33 -14.64
N PHE A 136 3.86 -5.56 -13.89
CA PHE A 136 4.44 -5.96 -12.62
C PHE A 136 3.74 -5.21 -11.48
N PHE A 137 3.45 -5.94 -10.39
CA PHE A 137 3.01 -5.31 -9.16
C PHE A 137 4.18 -5.21 -8.19
N VAL A 138 4.52 -3.98 -7.81
CA VAL A 138 5.65 -3.66 -6.92
C VAL A 138 5.13 -3.43 -5.52
N GLY A 139 5.66 -4.13 -4.53
CA GLY A 139 5.21 -3.99 -3.15
C GLY A 139 6.16 -4.58 -2.13
N ASP A 140 5.84 -4.38 -0.85
CA ASP A 140 6.70 -4.76 0.27
C ASP A 140 5.99 -5.57 1.36
N THR A 141 4.70 -5.92 1.17
CA THR A 141 3.89 -6.60 2.18
C THR A 141 3.30 -7.92 1.69
N ASN A 142 2.93 -8.79 2.65
CA ASN A 142 2.20 -10.02 2.33
C ASN A 142 0.90 -9.75 1.57
N THR A 143 0.18 -8.67 1.92
CA THR A 143 -1.05 -8.30 1.22
C THR A 143 -0.81 -7.93 -0.23
N ASP A 144 0.37 -7.42 -0.57
CA ASP A 144 0.78 -7.15 -1.96
C ASP A 144 1.06 -8.44 -2.71
N ALA A 145 1.89 -9.30 -2.13
CA ALA A 145 2.26 -10.59 -2.73
C ALA A 145 1.04 -11.49 -2.96
N GLU A 146 0.13 -11.57 -1.97
CA GLU A 146 -1.11 -12.33 -2.08
C GLU A 146 -2.05 -11.73 -3.14
N ALA A 147 -2.18 -10.40 -3.19
CA ALA A 147 -3.00 -9.73 -4.21
C ALA A 147 -2.45 -10.00 -5.63
N ALA A 148 -1.14 -9.91 -5.82
CA ALA A 148 -0.48 -10.23 -7.10
C ALA A 148 -0.72 -11.69 -7.50
N LYS A 149 -0.50 -12.64 -6.58
CA LYS A 149 -0.75 -14.07 -6.79
C LYS A 149 -2.21 -14.32 -7.18
N ASN A 150 -3.17 -13.74 -6.43
CA ASN A 150 -4.59 -13.94 -6.66
C ASN A 150 -5.07 -13.28 -7.96
N ALA A 151 -4.38 -12.24 -8.44
CA ALA A 151 -4.64 -11.56 -9.71
C ALA A 151 -3.88 -12.19 -10.89
N ASN A 152 -3.02 -13.17 -10.64
CA ASN A 152 -2.10 -13.76 -11.63
C ASN A 152 -1.20 -12.70 -12.28
N VAL A 153 -0.56 -11.87 -11.45
CA VAL A 153 0.34 -10.78 -11.83
C VAL A 153 1.72 -11.06 -11.27
N ASP A 154 2.76 -10.82 -12.05
CA ASP A 154 4.13 -10.92 -11.59
C ASP A 154 4.43 -9.89 -10.50
N PHE A 155 5.05 -10.36 -9.40
CA PHE A 155 5.32 -9.54 -8.22
C PHE A 155 6.80 -9.20 -8.10
N ILE A 156 7.10 -7.91 -7.88
CA ILE A 156 8.42 -7.41 -7.54
C ILE A 156 8.43 -7.06 -6.05
N PHE A 157 9.27 -7.75 -5.28
CA PHE A 157 9.39 -7.54 -3.85
C PHE A 157 10.43 -6.47 -3.51
N CYS A 158 9.99 -5.42 -2.78
CA CYS A 158 10.86 -4.36 -2.25
C CYS A 158 11.47 -4.79 -0.91
N GLU A 159 12.73 -5.27 -0.90
CA GLU A 159 13.40 -5.74 0.31
C GLU A 159 13.74 -4.62 1.32
N TYR A 160 13.71 -3.36 0.89
CA TYR A 160 13.94 -2.17 1.72
C TYR A 160 12.66 -1.65 2.40
N GLY A 161 11.49 -2.20 2.07
CA GLY A 161 10.19 -1.78 2.62
C GLY A 161 9.93 -2.29 4.03
N HIS A 162 8.75 -1.94 4.56
CA HIS A 162 8.31 -2.33 5.90
C HIS A 162 8.13 -3.85 6.08
N GLY A 163 7.89 -4.58 5.00
CA GLY A 163 7.76 -6.03 4.97
C GLY A 163 9.07 -6.81 5.02
N SER A 164 10.22 -6.15 5.14
CA SER A 164 11.55 -6.79 5.13
C SER A 164 11.74 -7.89 6.17
N ASN A 165 11.00 -7.83 7.29
CA ASN A 165 11.00 -8.86 8.32
C ASN A 165 10.27 -10.15 7.92
N TYR A 166 9.56 -10.16 6.78
CA TYR A 166 8.79 -11.29 6.23
C TYR A 166 9.47 -11.92 5.01
N LYS A 167 10.76 -11.69 4.84
CA LYS A 167 11.55 -12.08 3.66
C LYS A 167 11.38 -13.54 3.22
N LEU A 168 11.14 -14.46 4.15
CA LEU A 168 11.06 -15.89 3.85
C LEU A 168 9.78 -16.28 3.10
N ALA A 169 8.62 -15.74 3.48
CA ALA A 169 7.35 -16.13 2.87
C ALA A 169 7.07 -15.43 1.53
N MET A 170 7.51 -14.18 1.38
CA MET A 170 7.27 -13.38 0.17
C MET A 170 8.31 -13.60 -0.92
N GLY A 171 9.56 -13.88 -0.51
CA GLY A 171 10.66 -14.04 -1.44
C GLY A 171 10.57 -15.26 -2.36
N GLU A 172 9.82 -16.29 -1.96
CA GLU A 172 9.64 -17.50 -2.77
C GLU A 172 8.60 -17.31 -3.89
N SER A 173 7.68 -16.34 -3.75
CA SER A 173 6.63 -16.06 -4.74
C SER A 173 6.91 -14.84 -5.63
N ALA A 174 7.97 -14.09 -5.36
CA ALA A 174 8.32 -12.91 -6.14
C ALA A 174 9.09 -13.31 -7.42
N ALA A 175 8.68 -12.74 -8.57
CA ALA A 175 9.40 -12.89 -9.82
C ALA A 175 10.78 -12.20 -9.75
N PHE A 176 10.83 -11.04 -9.08
CA PHE A 176 12.06 -10.27 -8.85
C PHE A 176 12.11 -9.68 -7.44
N LYS A 177 13.31 -9.36 -6.97
CA LYS A 177 13.57 -8.68 -5.70
C LYS A 177 14.45 -7.48 -5.97
N ILE A 178 14.13 -6.34 -5.34
CA ILE A 178 14.89 -5.11 -5.45
C ILE A 178 15.30 -4.61 -4.06
N GLN A 179 16.51 -4.07 -3.97
CA GLN A 179 17.06 -3.52 -2.73
C GLN A 179 16.95 -2.00 -2.66
N SER A 180 16.65 -1.38 -3.80
CA SER A 180 16.43 0.04 -3.94
C SER A 180 15.34 0.28 -4.99
N PHE A 181 14.63 1.39 -4.91
CA PHE A 181 13.66 1.77 -5.96
C PHE A 181 14.35 2.02 -7.31
N ALA A 182 15.63 2.37 -7.28
CA ALA A 182 16.44 2.59 -8.49
C ALA A 182 16.74 1.30 -9.29
N ASP A 183 16.47 0.13 -8.70
CA ASP A 183 16.67 -1.17 -9.37
C ASP A 183 15.54 -1.49 -10.38
N LEU A 184 14.44 -0.69 -10.36
CA LEU A 184 13.37 -0.73 -11.36
C LEU A 184 13.82 -0.07 -12.67
#